data_ab3bf657f93ca45fbb79594b526a99e6
#
_entry.id   ab3bf657f93ca45fbb79594b526a99e6
#
_cell.length_a   1.000
_cell.length_b   1.000
_cell.length_c   1.000
_cell.angle_alpha   90.00
_cell.angle_beta   90.00
_cell.angle_gamma   90.00
#
_symmetry.space_group_name_H-M   'P 1'
#
loop_
_entity.id
_entity.type
_entity.pdbx_description
1 polymer ?
#
loop_
_entity_poly.entity_id
_entity_poly.type
_entity_poly.pdbx_seq_one_letter_code
_entity_poly.pdbx_strand_id
1 'polypeptide(L)'
;MSVAGSSLFKRRLDSLGVTVTEGPEHSSTELLEAAAGEPAVGVEIPGVSLPGRIETEPTAAELRTAHTGITAASLGIAEYGSVAIEADRAGTEPVSLFVDRHVVVLRESDIVADMPAAFAWLGPRAR
;
A
#
# COMPACT_ATOMS: atom_id res chain seq x y z
N MET A 1 -15.30 9.57 -6.07
CA MET A 1 -14.19 10.08 -5.28
C MET A 1 -13.73 11.44 -5.80
N SER A 2 -13.23 12.27 -4.92
CA SER A 2 -12.79 13.60 -5.29
C SER A 2 -11.41 13.56 -5.96
N VAL A 3 -11.32 14.07 -7.19
CA VAL A 3 -10.05 14.22 -7.90
C VAL A 3 -9.11 15.15 -7.14
N ALA A 4 -9.67 16.18 -6.48
CA ALA A 4 -8.88 17.13 -5.71
C ALA A 4 -8.18 16.47 -4.51
N GLY A 5 -8.86 15.53 -3.84
CA GLY A 5 -8.27 14.78 -2.73
C GLY A 5 -7.11 13.90 -3.19
N SER A 6 -7.26 13.24 -4.34
CA SER A 6 -6.20 12.43 -4.93
C SER A 6 -4.98 13.27 -5.31
N SER A 7 -5.20 14.45 -5.90
CA SER A 7 -4.12 15.36 -6.28
C SER A 7 -3.35 15.88 -5.07
N LEU A 8 -4.05 16.23 -3.99
CA LEU A 8 -3.41 16.69 -2.75
C LEU A 8 -2.60 15.56 -2.13
N PHE A 9 -3.14 14.35 -2.10
CA PHE A 9 -2.46 13.19 -1.56
C PHE A 9 -1.13 12.95 -2.28
N LYS A 10 -1.14 12.98 -3.61
CA LYS A 10 0.08 12.82 -4.42
C LYS A 10 1.12 13.89 -4.12
N ARG A 11 0.70 15.14 -4.01
CA ARG A 11 1.62 16.24 -3.70
C ARG A 11 2.26 16.09 -2.34
N ARG A 12 1.48 15.64 -1.34
CA ARG A 12 2.02 15.40 0.00
C ARG A 12 3.04 14.26 0.00
N LEU A 13 2.73 13.17 -0.68
CA LEU A 13 3.64 12.04 -0.78
C LEU A 13 4.93 12.42 -1.53
N ASP A 14 4.80 13.17 -2.60
CA ASP A 14 5.94 13.64 -3.37
C ASP A 14 6.86 14.51 -2.50
N SER A 15 6.29 15.40 -1.69
CA SER A 15 7.08 16.25 -0.79
C SER A 15 7.77 15.44 0.30
N LEU A 16 7.30 14.23 0.60
CA LEU A 16 7.91 13.32 1.57
C LEU A 16 8.90 12.34 0.91
N GLY A 17 9.14 12.48 -0.37
CA GLY A 17 10.07 11.62 -1.10
C GLY A 17 9.49 10.27 -1.52
N VAL A 18 8.17 10.12 -1.48
CA VAL A 18 7.50 8.89 -1.88
C VAL A 18 7.15 8.93 -3.36
N THR A 19 7.53 7.90 -4.10
CA THR A 19 7.16 7.77 -5.50
C THR A 19 5.74 7.22 -5.60
N VAL A 20 4.88 7.91 -6.35
CA VAL A 20 3.49 7.50 -6.55
C VAL A 20 3.29 7.10 -8.01
N THR A 21 2.76 5.90 -8.22
CA THR A 21 2.39 5.42 -9.56
C THR A 21 0.90 5.14 -9.56
N GLU A 22 0.21 5.65 -10.57
CA GLU A 22 -1.23 5.46 -10.73
C GLU A 22 -1.55 4.67 -11.98
N GLY A 23 -2.67 3.97 -11.93
CA GLY A 23 -3.19 3.28 -13.10
C GLY A 23 -4.53 2.63 -12.80
N PRO A 24 -5.23 2.17 -13.82
CA PRO A 24 -6.49 1.48 -13.63
C PRO A 24 -6.28 0.17 -12.88
N GLU A 25 -7.31 -0.27 -12.16
CA GLU A 25 -7.21 -1.47 -11.32
C GLU A 25 -6.79 -2.71 -12.12
N HIS A 26 -7.22 -2.84 -13.35
CA HIS A 26 -6.85 -3.99 -14.18
C HIS A 26 -5.37 -4.01 -14.60
N SER A 27 -4.66 -2.91 -14.41
CA SER A 27 -3.22 -2.82 -14.68
C SER A 27 -2.37 -2.97 -13.43
N SER A 28 -2.97 -3.30 -12.29
CA SER A 28 -2.24 -3.36 -11.01
C SER A 28 -1.09 -4.35 -11.02
N THR A 29 -1.26 -5.51 -11.65
CA THR A 29 -0.19 -6.51 -11.75
C THR A 29 1.03 -5.96 -12.49
N GLU A 30 0.81 -5.26 -13.60
CA GLU A 30 1.90 -4.66 -14.38
C GLU A 30 2.60 -3.53 -13.62
N LEU A 31 1.83 -2.72 -12.89
CA LEU A 31 2.40 -1.65 -12.07
C LEU A 31 3.26 -2.21 -10.94
N LEU A 32 2.81 -3.29 -10.31
CA LEU A 32 3.57 -3.96 -9.26
C LEU A 32 4.83 -4.64 -9.81
N GLU A 33 4.73 -5.25 -11.00
CA GLU A 33 5.88 -5.84 -11.66
C GLU A 33 6.99 -4.82 -11.89
N ALA A 34 6.61 -3.61 -12.29
CA ALA A 34 7.56 -2.53 -12.53
C ALA A 34 8.12 -1.93 -11.24
N ALA A 35 7.32 -1.88 -10.16
CA ALA A 35 7.71 -1.25 -8.90
C ALA A 35 8.55 -2.14 -7.99
N ALA A 36 8.37 -3.46 -8.07
CA ALA A 36 9.00 -4.40 -7.15
C ALA A 36 10.37 -4.83 -7.62
N GLY A 37 11.40 -4.45 -6.86
CA GLY A 37 12.75 -4.97 -7.04
C GLY A 37 12.85 -6.38 -6.46
N GLU A 38 13.84 -7.14 -6.88
CA GLU A 38 14.03 -8.51 -6.42
C GLU A 38 15.07 -8.61 -5.31
N PRO A 39 14.93 -9.57 -4.39
CA PRO A 39 13.76 -10.45 -4.19
C PRO A 39 12.58 -9.70 -3.60
N ALA A 40 11.36 -10.10 -3.96
CA ALA A 40 10.16 -9.43 -3.50
C ALA A 40 9.23 -10.39 -2.76
N VAL A 41 8.67 -9.91 -1.66
CA VAL A 41 7.68 -10.62 -0.86
C VAL A 41 6.44 -9.74 -0.75
N GLY A 42 5.31 -10.32 -0.40
CA GLY A 42 4.09 -9.54 -0.28
C GLY A 42 3.02 -10.26 0.52
N VAL A 43 1.91 -9.58 0.72
CA VAL A 43 0.72 -10.16 1.32
C VAL A 43 -0.36 -10.27 0.25
N GLU A 44 -1.29 -11.19 0.43
CA GLU A 44 -2.43 -11.28 -0.48
C GLU A 44 -3.29 -10.03 -0.33
N ILE A 45 -3.67 -9.46 -1.47
CA ILE A 45 -4.49 -8.24 -1.50
C ILE A 45 -5.77 -8.57 -2.28
N PRO A 46 -6.94 -8.46 -1.65
CA PRO A 46 -8.21 -8.74 -2.34
C PRO A 46 -8.37 -7.90 -3.60
N GLY A 47 -8.73 -8.53 -4.70
CA GLY A 47 -8.94 -7.85 -5.97
C GLY A 47 -7.67 -7.49 -6.74
N VAL A 48 -6.50 -7.85 -6.24
CA VAL A 48 -5.22 -7.60 -6.89
C VAL A 48 -4.51 -8.91 -7.16
N SER A 49 -4.10 -9.12 -8.41
CA SER A 49 -3.28 -10.27 -8.78
C SER A 49 -1.82 -9.86 -8.71
N LEU A 50 -1.10 -10.42 -7.76
CA LEU A 50 0.34 -10.14 -7.63
C LEU A 50 1.11 -10.85 -8.74
N PRO A 51 2.23 -10.27 -9.21
CA PRO A 51 3.13 -11.00 -10.12
C PRO A 51 3.55 -12.34 -9.50
N GLY A 52 3.67 -13.36 -10.33
CA GLY A 52 3.95 -14.72 -9.86
C GLY A 52 5.27 -14.88 -9.10
N ARG A 53 6.23 -13.98 -9.31
CA ARG A 53 7.52 -13.98 -8.60
C ARG A 53 7.46 -13.44 -7.19
N ILE A 54 6.34 -12.85 -6.79
CA ILE A 54 6.17 -12.30 -5.44
C ILE A 54 5.79 -13.43 -4.50
N GLU A 55 6.63 -13.67 -3.49
CA GLU A 55 6.35 -14.70 -2.49
C GLU A 55 5.38 -14.17 -1.44
N THR A 56 4.21 -14.81 -1.32
CA THR A 56 3.16 -14.38 -0.39
C THR A 56 3.17 -15.13 0.95
N GLU A 57 3.97 -16.17 1.05
CA GLU A 57 4.16 -16.92 2.31
C GLU A 57 5.66 -17.08 2.57
N PRO A 58 6.39 -15.96 2.78
CA PRO A 58 7.83 -16.02 2.88
C PRO A 58 8.29 -16.71 4.16
N THR A 59 9.40 -17.43 4.04
CA THR A 59 10.12 -17.94 5.20
C THR A 59 10.87 -16.80 5.88
N ALA A 60 11.38 -17.02 7.09
CA ALA A 60 12.19 -16.03 7.79
C ALA A 60 13.44 -15.64 6.97
N ALA A 61 14.06 -16.60 6.30
CA ALA A 61 15.22 -16.32 5.46
C ALA A 61 14.84 -15.45 4.26
N GLU A 62 13.71 -15.73 3.61
CA GLU A 62 13.21 -14.93 2.50
C GLU A 62 12.89 -13.51 2.92
N LEU A 63 12.30 -13.31 4.10
CA LEU A 63 12.05 -11.98 4.65
C LEU A 63 13.33 -11.20 4.87
N ARG A 64 14.36 -11.85 5.45
CA ARG A 64 15.63 -11.18 5.72
C ARG A 64 16.39 -10.74 4.48
N THR A 65 16.21 -11.44 3.37
CA THR A 65 16.90 -11.15 2.12
C THR A 65 16.06 -10.36 1.12
N ALA A 66 14.79 -10.12 1.43
CA ALA A 66 13.89 -9.41 0.53
C ALA A 66 14.31 -7.95 0.36
N HIS A 67 14.30 -7.49 -0.89
CA HIS A 67 14.50 -6.08 -1.22
C HIS A 67 13.19 -5.31 -1.11
N THR A 68 12.10 -5.88 -1.65
CA THR A 68 10.80 -5.21 -1.74
C THR A 68 9.73 -5.98 -1.01
N GLY A 69 8.90 -5.27 -0.25
CA GLY A 69 7.70 -5.83 0.36
C GLY A 69 6.46 -5.11 -0.13
N ILE A 70 5.43 -5.87 -0.49
CA ILE A 70 4.17 -5.32 -0.99
C ILE A 70 3.07 -5.56 0.02
N THR A 71 2.44 -4.48 0.49
CA THR A 71 1.29 -4.55 1.39
C THR A 71 0.17 -3.68 0.85
N ALA A 72 -1.00 -3.75 1.49
CA ALA A 72 -2.14 -2.92 1.13
C ALA A 72 -2.47 -1.95 2.27
N ALA A 73 -2.83 -0.72 1.92
CA ALA A 73 -3.39 0.22 2.87
C ALA A 73 -4.91 0.21 2.77
N SER A 74 -5.57 0.40 3.90
CA SER A 74 -7.03 0.48 3.98
C SER A 74 -7.54 1.90 3.78
N LEU A 75 -6.68 2.89 3.96
CA LEU A 75 -7.07 4.30 3.99
C LEU A 75 -5.88 5.18 3.65
N GLY A 76 -6.13 6.25 2.88
CA GLY A 76 -5.17 7.32 2.68
C GLY A 76 -5.76 8.64 3.14
N ILE A 77 -4.98 9.48 3.79
CA ILE A 77 -5.41 10.79 4.27
C ILE A 77 -4.67 11.87 3.49
N ALA A 78 -5.38 12.55 2.59
CA ALA A 78 -4.79 13.46 1.64
C ALA A 78 -4.05 14.63 2.30
N GLU A 79 -4.62 15.20 3.34
CA GLU A 79 -4.05 16.36 4.03
C GLU A 79 -2.63 16.09 4.56
N TYR A 80 -2.38 14.88 5.02
CA TYR A 80 -1.11 14.52 5.64
C TYR A 80 -0.20 13.65 4.78
N GLY A 81 -0.70 13.10 3.68
CA GLY A 81 0.06 12.11 2.93
C GLY A 81 0.30 10.84 3.73
N SER A 82 -0.65 10.44 4.56
CA SER A 82 -0.54 9.29 5.44
C SER A 82 -1.40 8.14 4.94
N VAL A 83 -0.98 6.92 5.27
CA VAL A 83 -1.77 5.71 4.98
C VAL A 83 -1.93 4.89 6.25
N ALA A 84 -3.05 4.19 6.35
CA ALA A 84 -3.32 3.25 7.43
C ALA A 84 -3.24 1.82 6.89
N ILE A 85 -2.38 1.03 7.49
CA ILE A 85 -2.16 -0.37 7.11
C ILE A 85 -2.71 -1.24 8.25
N GLU A 86 -3.51 -2.25 7.89
CA GLU A 86 -4.06 -3.17 8.88
C GLU A 86 -2.97 -4.12 9.36
N ALA A 87 -2.47 -3.91 10.58
CA ALA A 87 -1.38 -4.68 11.16
C ALA A 87 -1.81 -6.11 11.51
N ASP A 88 -3.08 -6.35 11.71
CA ASP A 88 -3.62 -7.66 12.04
C ASP A 88 -3.75 -8.60 10.84
N ARG A 89 -3.61 -8.08 9.63
CA ARG A 89 -3.61 -8.91 8.42
C ARG A 89 -2.34 -9.77 8.39
N ALA A 90 -2.50 -11.07 8.15
CA ALA A 90 -1.40 -12.03 8.15
C ALA A 90 -0.25 -11.59 7.24
N GLY A 91 0.94 -11.55 7.77
CA GLY A 91 2.16 -11.23 7.02
C GLY A 91 2.46 -9.74 6.84
N THR A 92 1.50 -8.84 7.11
CA THR A 92 1.69 -7.41 6.87
C THR A 92 2.83 -6.82 7.70
N GLU A 93 2.84 -7.10 9.00
CA GLU A 93 3.86 -6.53 9.88
C GLU A 93 5.28 -6.99 9.53
N PRO A 94 5.57 -8.30 9.42
CA PRO A 94 6.92 -8.73 9.06
C PRO A 94 7.34 -8.28 7.66
N VAL A 95 6.41 -8.27 6.68
CA VAL A 95 6.73 -7.78 5.34
C VAL A 95 7.10 -6.30 5.36
N SER A 96 6.43 -5.50 6.19
CA SER A 96 6.72 -4.06 6.29
C SER A 96 8.03 -3.76 7.00
N LEU A 97 8.43 -4.59 7.97
CA LEU A 97 9.59 -4.31 8.83
C LEU A 97 10.93 -4.73 8.24
N PHE A 98 10.97 -5.77 7.42
CA PHE A 98 12.22 -6.39 7.01
C PHE A 98 12.72 -6.01 5.61
N VAL A 99 11.97 -5.20 4.87
CA VAL A 99 12.30 -4.89 3.48
C VAL A 99 13.00 -3.53 3.34
N ASP A 100 13.82 -3.40 2.29
CA ASP A 100 14.49 -2.13 1.97
C ASP A 100 13.54 -1.17 1.26
N ARG A 101 12.60 -1.69 0.49
CA ARG A 101 11.59 -0.90 -0.22
C ARG A 101 10.21 -1.43 0.15
N HIS A 102 9.36 -0.56 0.63
CA HIS A 102 7.98 -0.91 0.94
C HIS A 102 7.05 -0.31 -0.11
N VAL A 103 6.36 -1.17 -0.86
CA VAL A 103 5.37 -0.79 -1.85
C VAL A 103 4.00 -0.96 -1.22
N VAL A 104 3.23 0.12 -1.18
CA VAL A 104 1.89 0.11 -0.58
C VAL A 104 0.86 0.28 -1.69
N VAL A 105 -0.09 -0.65 -1.76
CA VAL A 105 -1.20 -0.59 -2.70
C VAL A 105 -2.38 0.08 -2.01
N LEU A 106 -2.90 1.14 -2.63
CA LEU A 106 -4.02 1.89 -2.10
C LEU A 106 -5.01 2.18 -3.23
N ARG A 107 -6.28 1.91 -2.99
CA ARG A 107 -7.33 2.26 -3.93
C ARG A 107 -7.67 3.73 -3.79
N GLU A 108 -7.86 4.39 -4.93
CA GLU A 108 -8.21 5.81 -4.95
C GLU A 108 -9.48 6.10 -4.15
N SER A 109 -10.45 5.17 -4.19
CA SER A 109 -11.70 5.32 -3.43
C SER A 109 -11.52 5.30 -1.91
N ASP A 110 -10.36 4.87 -1.42
CA ASP A 110 -10.06 4.83 0.01
C ASP A 110 -9.28 6.06 0.48
N ILE A 111 -9.09 7.04 -0.37
CA ILE A 111 -8.43 8.30 0.00
C ILE A 111 -9.48 9.27 0.52
N VAL A 112 -9.30 9.72 1.76
CA VAL A 112 -10.15 10.74 2.38
C VAL A 112 -9.39 12.05 2.51
N ALA A 113 -10.11 13.16 2.64
CA ALA A 113 -9.49 14.48 2.59
C ALA A 113 -8.69 14.83 3.86
N ASP A 114 -9.21 14.53 5.02
CA ASP A 114 -8.69 15.00 6.30
C ASP A 114 -9.00 14.05 7.46
N MET A 115 -8.58 14.41 8.65
CA MET A 115 -8.80 13.59 9.84
C MET A 115 -10.28 13.42 10.23
N PRO A 116 -11.14 14.44 10.17
CA PRO A 116 -12.56 14.20 10.42
C PRO A 116 -13.18 13.15 9.51
N ALA A 117 -12.83 13.17 8.21
CA ALA A 117 -13.30 12.17 7.28
C ALA A 117 -12.73 10.79 7.60
N ALA A 118 -11.47 10.72 8.06
CA ALA A 118 -10.84 9.47 8.45
C ALA A 118 -11.54 8.87 9.67
N PHE A 119 -11.90 9.67 10.67
CA PHE A 119 -12.64 9.18 11.83
C PHE A 119 -14.02 8.67 11.44
N ALA A 120 -14.71 9.34 10.53
CA ALA A 120 -16.00 8.87 10.01
C ALA A 120 -15.85 7.52 9.31
N TRP A 121 -14.78 7.33 8.54
CA TRP A 121 -14.47 6.06 7.86
C TRP A 121 -14.15 4.96 8.87
N LEU A 122 -13.34 5.26 9.88
CA LEU A 122 -12.90 4.28 10.89
C LEU A 122 -14.01 3.90 11.88
N GLY A 123 -14.95 4.79 12.16
CA GLY A 123 -15.97 4.59 13.18
C GLY A 123 -16.65 3.22 13.15
N PRO A 124 -17.27 2.81 12.02
CA PRO A 124 -17.88 1.50 11.93
C PRO A 124 -16.87 0.33 11.97
N ARG A 125 -15.66 0.57 11.51
CA ARG A 125 -14.60 -0.45 11.39
C ARG A 125 -13.84 -0.69 12.68
N ALA A 126 -13.90 0.24 13.61
CA ALA A 126 -13.20 0.14 14.89
C ALA A 126 -13.91 -0.79 15.89
N ARG A 127 -15.08 -1.30 15.55
CA ARG A 127 -15.89 -2.15 16.42
C ARG A 127 -15.58 -3.61 16.24
#